data_e56ead57dbfddd96cb18157a4409ff11
#
_entry.id   e56ead57dbfddd96cb18157a4409ff11
#
_cell.length_a   1.000
_cell.length_b   1.000
_cell.length_c   1.000
_cell.angle_alpha   90.00
_cell.angle_beta   90.00
_cell.angle_gamma   90.00
#
_symmetry.space_group_name_H-M   'P 1'
#
loop_
_entity.id
_entity.type
_entity.pdbx_description
1 polymer ?
#
loop_
_entity_poly.entity_id
_entity_poly.type
_entity_poly.pdbx_seq_one_letter_code
_entity_poly.pdbx_strand_id
1 'polypeptide(L)'
;MSHLSWLPFIATSLLIIVTPGQDMVLVMSRTLSGGTRAGLVTAAGVSVGLLVHTMLATLGLGALLQASEWLFTALKVIGALYLLYLGITLLRSSGELTLASGRDGAPASRLRTFAQGALSNVSNPKVALFYLAFLPQFVPVGTAHPMLSLFVLGATFAGLTFLVKGPVALFAGLLSASIRRNPRILTRMHRVSGVVLLGLGVKLALERR
;
A
#
# COMPACT_ATOMS: atom_id res chain seq x y z
N MET A 1 -17.08 10.47 -15.26
CA MET A 1 -16.63 9.74 -14.04
C MET A 1 -17.46 8.48 -13.73
N SER A 2 -18.57 8.27 -14.40
CA SER A 2 -19.49 7.13 -14.19
C SER A 2 -18.99 5.76 -14.65
N HIS A 3 -17.83 5.67 -15.26
CA HIS A 3 -17.30 4.41 -15.82
C HIS A 3 -16.06 3.84 -15.07
N LEU A 4 -15.62 4.47 -13.98
CA LEU A 4 -14.56 3.90 -13.14
C LEU A 4 -15.07 2.64 -12.42
N SER A 5 -14.28 1.58 -12.43
CA SER A 5 -14.61 0.32 -11.76
C SER A 5 -14.41 0.44 -10.23
N TRP A 6 -15.23 1.26 -9.57
CA TRP A 6 -15.07 1.61 -8.16
C TRP A 6 -15.08 0.41 -7.21
N LEU A 7 -16.03 -0.51 -7.38
CA LEU A 7 -16.16 -1.65 -6.48
C LEU A 7 -14.92 -2.56 -6.51
N PRO A 8 -14.43 -3.02 -7.68
CA PRO A 8 -13.19 -3.78 -7.75
C PRO A 8 -11.98 -2.98 -7.26
N PHE A 9 -11.92 -1.66 -7.55
CA PHE A 9 -10.84 -0.79 -7.07
C PHE A 9 -10.79 -0.71 -5.55
N ILE A 10 -11.92 -0.40 -4.89
CA ILE A 10 -11.99 -0.28 -3.43
C ILE A 10 -11.68 -1.62 -2.77
N ALA A 11 -12.26 -2.73 -3.26
CA ALA A 11 -12.00 -4.06 -2.72
C ALA A 11 -10.51 -4.42 -2.78
N THR A 12 -9.89 -4.23 -3.96
CA THR A 12 -8.45 -4.49 -4.14
C THR A 12 -7.59 -3.56 -3.30
N SER A 13 -7.93 -2.27 -3.24
CA SER A 13 -7.23 -1.29 -2.41
C SER A 13 -7.23 -1.70 -0.94
N LEU A 14 -8.40 -2.05 -0.39
CA LEU A 14 -8.51 -2.50 0.99
C LEU A 14 -7.69 -3.75 1.26
N LEU A 15 -7.72 -4.74 0.36
CA LEU A 15 -6.90 -5.95 0.48
C LEU A 15 -5.40 -5.63 0.54
N ILE A 16 -4.92 -4.73 -0.32
CA ILE A 16 -3.52 -4.31 -0.34
C ILE A 16 -3.15 -3.50 0.90
N ILE A 17 -4.02 -2.59 1.36
CA ILE A 17 -3.78 -1.73 2.53
C ILE A 17 -3.73 -2.54 3.82
N VAL A 18 -4.64 -3.51 3.97
CA VAL A 18 -4.71 -4.39 5.16
C VAL A 18 -3.59 -5.43 5.16
N THR A 19 -3.03 -5.76 4.00
CA THR A 19 -1.88 -6.67 3.91
C THR A 19 -0.72 -6.15 4.76
N PRO A 20 -0.27 -6.89 5.79
CA PRO A 20 0.85 -6.47 6.63
C PRO A 20 2.09 -6.19 5.79
N GLY A 21 2.73 -5.07 6.04
CA GLY A 21 3.93 -4.65 5.32
C GLY A 21 4.62 -3.52 6.07
N GLN A 22 5.68 -2.97 5.45
CA GLN A 22 6.55 -1.96 6.03
C GLN A 22 5.78 -0.80 6.70
N ASP A 23 4.78 -0.24 6.02
CA ASP A 23 4.01 0.90 6.54
C ASP A 23 3.17 0.54 7.76
N MET A 24 2.57 -0.66 7.80
CA MET A 24 1.78 -1.11 8.93
C MET A 24 2.66 -1.36 10.16
N VAL A 25 3.80 -2.03 9.94
CA VAL A 25 4.81 -2.26 10.98
C VAL A 25 5.32 -0.93 11.54
N LEU A 26 5.60 0.04 10.67
CA LEU A 26 6.05 1.37 11.10
C LEU A 26 4.99 2.09 11.94
N VAL A 27 3.72 2.13 11.51
CA VAL A 27 2.63 2.75 12.27
C VAL A 27 2.48 2.09 13.63
N MET A 28 2.45 0.76 13.70
CA MET A 28 2.34 0.02 14.95
C MET A 28 3.55 0.27 15.87
N SER A 29 4.77 0.19 15.36
CA SER A 29 5.99 0.45 16.12
C SER A 29 6.00 1.87 16.70
N ARG A 30 5.65 2.87 15.90
CA ARG A 30 5.56 4.27 16.35
C ARG A 30 4.46 4.49 17.39
N THR A 31 3.35 3.78 17.27
CA THR A 31 2.30 3.83 18.28
C THR A 31 2.75 3.23 19.60
N LEU A 32 3.42 2.08 19.55
CA LEU A 32 3.86 1.38 20.77
C LEU A 32 5.00 2.10 21.49
N SER A 33 5.88 2.80 20.76
CA SER A 33 7.01 3.54 21.34
C SER A 33 6.69 5.00 21.71
N GLY A 34 5.81 5.67 20.95
CA GLY A 34 5.54 7.10 21.08
C GLY A 34 4.07 7.45 21.34
N GLY A 35 3.24 6.44 21.59
CA GLY A 35 1.80 6.59 21.83
C GLY A 35 0.98 6.78 20.56
N THR A 36 -0.34 6.76 20.72
CA THR A 36 -1.33 6.84 19.63
C THR A 36 -1.13 8.05 18.70
N ARG A 37 -0.75 9.20 19.27
CA ARG A 37 -0.49 10.39 18.47
C ARG A 37 0.68 10.21 17.50
N ALA A 38 1.75 9.54 17.91
CA ALA A 38 2.88 9.25 17.04
C ALA A 38 2.46 8.31 15.90
N GLY A 39 1.66 7.28 16.20
CA GLY A 39 1.09 6.39 15.19
C GLY A 39 0.20 7.11 14.17
N LEU A 40 -0.70 7.98 14.63
CA LEU A 40 -1.57 8.78 13.75
C LEU A 40 -0.77 9.73 12.85
N VAL A 41 0.25 10.39 13.40
CA VAL A 41 1.15 11.27 12.64
C VAL A 41 1.93 10.46 11.59
N THR A 42 2.38 9.24 11.95
CA THR A 42 3.03 8.33 11.00
C THR A 42 2.06 7.89 9.89
N ALA A 43 0.82 7.53 10.24
CA ALA A 43 -0.21 7.14 9.27
C ALA A 43 -0.55 8.30 8.30
N ALA A 44 -0.62 9.52 8.80
CA ALA A 44 -0.78 10.71 7.97
C ALA A 44 0.41 10.91 7.02
N GLY A 45 1.65 10.73 7.52
CA GLY A 45 2.85 10.78 6.69
C GLY A 45 2.82 9.73 5.58
N VAL A 46 2.49 8.49 5.91
CA VAL A 46 2.33 7.39 4.93
C VAL A 46 1.31 7.78 3.85
N SER A 47 0.17 8.34 4.24
CA SER A 47 -0.87 8.75 3.28
C SER A 47 -0.43 9.90 2.38
N VAL A 48 0.38 10.83 2.89
CA VAL A 48 0.99 11.88 2.07
C VAL A 48 2.07 11.30 1.13
N GLY A 49 2.84 10.31 1.56
CA GLY A 49 3.74 9.55 0.68
C GLY A 49 3.02 8.93 -0.51
N LEU A 50 1.79 8.44 -0.31
CA LEU A 50 0.93 7.94 -1.40
C LEU A 50 0.54 9.04 -2.40
N LEU A 51 0.37 10.27 -1.95
CA LEU A 51 0.11 11.40 -2.88
C LEU A 51 1.32 11.67 -3.78
N VAL A 52 2.54 11.44 -3.31
CA VAL A 52 3.74 11.50 -4.17
C VAL A 52 3.65 10.45 -5.26
N HIS A 53 3.33 9.19 -4.92
CA HIS A 53 3.09 8.14 -5.92
C HIS A 53 1.92 8.50 -6.86
N THR A 54 0.86 9.11 -6.33
CA THR A 54 -0.27 9.59 -7.14
C THR A 54 0.20 10.59 -8.20
N MET A 55 0.99 11.59 -7.80
CA MET A 55 1.54 12.58 -8.73
C MET A 55 2.45 11.93 -9.78
N LEU A 56 3.38 11.07 -9.35
CA LEU A 56 4.27 10.35 -10.25
C LEU A 56 3.49 9.47 -11.25
N ALA A 57 2.47 8.75 -10.79
CA ALA A 57 1.61 7.94 -11.66
C ALA A 57 0.79 8.81 -12.62
N THR A 58 0.21 9.90 -12.14
CA THR A 58 -0.60 10.80 -12.97
C THR A 58 0.24 11.43 -14.07
N LEU A 59 1.41 11.96 -13.75
CA LEU A 59 2.28 12.64 -14.70
C LEU A 59 3.05 11.65 -15.58
N GLY A 60 3.57 10.58 -14.99
CA GLY A 60 4.40 9.60 -15.69
C GLY A 60 3.59 8.61 -16.51
N LEU A 61 2.59 7.95 -15.91
CA LEU A 61 1.78 6.97 -16.62
C LEU A 61 0.81 7.60 -17.62
N GLY A 62 0.32 8.82 -17.35
CA GLY A 62 -0.50 9.54 -18.29
C GLY A 62 0.23 9.77 -19.62
N ALA A 63 1.50 10.15 -19.56
CA ALA A 63 2.37 10.28 -20.71
C ALA A 63 2.71 8.92 -21.34
N LEU A 64 2.98 7.92 -20.52
CA LEU A 64 3.34 6.58 -20.97
C LEU A 64 2.20 5.86 -21.71
N LEU A 65 0.97 5.97 -21.21
CA LEU A 65 -0.22 5.41 -21.87
C LEU A 65 -0.45 5.98 -23.27
N GLN A 66 0.03 7.20 -23.52
CA GLN A 66 -0.05 7.86 -24.81
C GLN A 66 1.16 7.57 -25.72
N ALA A 67 2.32 7.25 -25.13
CA ALA A 67 3.58 7.15 -25.86
C ALA A 67 3.91 5.74 -26.35
N SER A 68 3.59 4.67 -25.59
CA SER A 68 4.04 3.33 -25.95
C SER A 68 3.25 2.21 -25.27
N GLU A 69 2.53 1.44 -26.07
CA GLU A 69 1.81 0.24 -25.62
C GLU A 69 2.80 -0.85 -25.11
N TRP A 70 3.97 -0.96 -25.75
CA TRP A 70 5.00 -1.91 -25.32
C TRP A 70 5.54 -1.60 -23.93
N LEU A 71 5.82 -0.34 -23.64
CA LEU A 71 6.36 0.08 -22.34
C LEU A 71 5.31 -0.12 -21.23
N PHE A 72 4.04 0.12 -21.51
CA PHE A 72 2.95 -0.20 -20.60
C PHE A 72 2.88 -1.72 -20.32
N THR A 73 3.00 -2.54 -21.36
CA THR A 73 3.01 -4.00 -21.23
C THR A 73 4.21 -4.49 -20.41
N ALA A 74 5.39 -3.92 -20.61
CA ALA A 74 6.57 -4.23 -19.81
C ALA A 74 6.37 -3.92 -18.33
N LEU A 75 5.84 -2.72 -18.01
CA LEU A 75 5.51 -2.35 -16.62
C LEU A 75 4.47 -3.30 -15.99
N LYS A 76 3.46 -3.69 -16.75
CA LYS A 76 2.45 -4.64 -16.32
C LYS A 76 3.07 -5.99 -15.96
N VAL A 77 3.95 -6.51 -16.82
CA VAL A 77 4.63 -7.80 -16.58
C VAL A 77 5.54 -7.71 -15.33
N ILE A 78 6.33 -6.65 -15.21
CA ILE A 78 7.17 -6.41 -14.03
C ILE A 78 6.32 -6.34 -12.76
N GLY A 79 5.20 -5.62 -12.79
CA GLY A 79 4.27 -5.52 -11.66
C GLY A 79 3.64 -6.86 -11.30
N ALA A 80 3.21 -7.65 -12.28
CA ALA A 80 2.66 -8.99 -12.07
C ALA A 80 3.69 -9.92 -11.43
N LEU A 81 4.90 -9.99 -11.96
CA LEU A 81 5.99 -10.80 -11.40
C LEU A 81 6.32 -10.40 -9.96
N TYR A 82 6.32 -9.10 -9.67
CA TYR A 82 6.57 -8.64 -8.32
C TYR A 82 5.44 -8.97 -7.34
N LEU A 83 4.17 -8.85 -7.76
CA LEU A 83 3.03 -9.28 -6.93
C LEU A 83 3.09 -10.79 -6.64
N LEU A 84 3.46 -11.60 -7.63
CA LEU A 84 3.69 -13.03 -7.45
C LEU A 84 4.84 -13.30 -6.47
N TYR A 85 5.96 -12.60 -6.61
CA TYR A 85 7.10 -12.68 -5.69
C TYR A 85 6.69 -12.33 -4.25
N LEU A 86 6.00 -11.20 -4.05
CA LEU A 86 5.51 -10.79 -2.73
C LEU A 86 4.51 -11.81 -2.15
N GLY A 87 3.59 -12.30 -2.98
CA GLY A 87 2.62 -13.31 -2.58
C GLY A 87 3.29 -14.58 -2.07
N ILE A 88 4.27 -15.11 -2.81
CA ILE A 88 5.07 -16.27 -2.41
C ILE A 88 5.85 -15.98 -1.11
N THR A 89 6.47 -14.81 -1.02
CA THR A 89 7.23 -14.40 0.17
C THR A 89 6.35 -14.38 1.42
N LEU A 90 5.13 -13.83 1.32
CA LEU A 90 4.18 -13.81 2.42
C LEU A 90 3.68 -15.21 2.79
N LEU A 91 3.47 -16.11 1.82
CA LEU A 91 3.07 -17.49 2.10
C LEU A 91 4.16 -18.26 2.83
N ARG A 92 5.43 -17.96 2.56
CA ARG A 92 6.59 -18.59 3.19
C ARG A 92 6.99 -17.94 4.51
N SER A 93 6.44 -16.75 4.83
CA SER A 93 6.76 -16.03 6.06
C SER A 93 6.25 -16.77 7.29
N SER A 94 7.12 -16.94 8.27
CA SER A 94 6.81 -17.54 9.57
C SER A 94 5.94 -16.66 10.48
N GLY A 95 5.63 -15.45 10.05
CA GLY A 95 4.74 -14.55 10.81
C GLY A 95 5.41 -13.88 12.01
N GLU A 96 6.71 -13.65 11.96
CA GLU A 96 7.39 -12.83 12.97
C GLU A 96 7.23 -11.34 12.65
N LEU A 97 6.59 -10.61 13.56
CA LEU A 97 6.62 -9.16 13.58
C LEU A 97 7.88 -8.72 14.33
N THR A 98 8.90 -8.35 13.60
CA THR A 98 10.03 -7.61 14.17
C THR A 98 9.58 -6.16 14.39
N LEU A 99 8.83 -5.95 15.48
CA LEU A 99 8.57 -4.59 15.95
C LEU A 99 9.92 -4.08 16.45
N ALA A 100 10.50 -3.13 15.76
CA ALA A 100 11.71 -2.47 16.21
C ALA A 100 11.42 -1.91 17.61
N SER A 101 12.08 -2.47 18.62
CA SER A 101 12.05 -1.93 19.98
C SER A 101 12.54 -0.50 19.87
N GLY A 102 11.67 0.45 20.22
CA GLY A 102 12.04 1.85 20.24
C GLY A 102 13.30 2.00 21.09
N ARG A 103 14.39 2.43 20.48
CA ARG A 103 15.54 2.89 21.26
C ARG A 103 15.04 4.06 22.10
N ASP A 104 15.36 4.00 23.41
CA ASP A 104 15.14 5.07 24.37
C ASP A 104 15.88 6.33 23.91
N GLY A 105 15.25 7.08 23.01
CA GLY A 105 15.70 8.37 22.52
C GLY A 105 14.63 9.41 22.77
N ALA A 106 15.02 10.66 22.93
CA ALA A 106 14.10 11.79 23.10
C ALA A 106 12.95 11.71 22.10
N PRO A 107 11.71 12.07 22.48
CA PRO A 107 10.54 11.95 21.63
C PRO A 107 10.80 12.71 20.31
N ALA A 108 10.77 11.98 19.21
CA ALA A 108 10.98 12.57 17.89
C ALA A 108 9.93 13.66 17.65
N SER A 109 10.32 14.78 17.07
CA SER A 109 9.37 15.85 16.73
C SER A 109 8.28 15.29 15.81
N ARG A 110 7.08 15.85 15.89
CA ARG A 110 5.94 15.43 15.04
C ARG A 110 6.27 15.49 13.55
N LEU A 111 6.99 16.56 13.15
CA LEU A 111 7.43 16.72 11.75
C LEU A 111 8.38 15.59 11.33
N ARG A 112 9.33 15.21 12.18
CA ARG A 112 10.24 14.10 11.91
C ARG A 112 9.49 12.77 11.80
N THR A 113 8.53 12.50 12.68
CA THR A 113 7.69 11.32 12.68
C THR A 113 6.83 11.24 11.40
N PHE A 114 6.24 12.36 11.00
CA PHE A 114 5.49 12.49 9.76
C PHE A 114 6.37 12.24 8.53
N ALA A 115 7.53 12.92 8.45
CA ALA A 115 8.46 12.77 7.35
C ALA A 115 8.97 11.33 7.21
N GLN A 116 9.23 10.64 8.32
CA GLN A 116 9.60 9.23 8.32
C GLN A 116 8.49 8.34 7.76
N GLY A 117 7.22 8.61 8.09
CA GLY A 117 6.07 7.93 7.49
C GLY A 117 6.00 8.14 5.98
N ALA A 118 6.14 9.38 5.53
CA ALA A 118 6.13 9.72 4.11
C ALA A 118 7.29 9.09 3.35
N LEU A 119 8.52 9.21 3.84
CA LEU A 119 9.71 8.63 3.22
C LEU A 119 9.64 7.09 3.18
N SER A 120 9.19 6.45 4.27
CA SER A 120 8.97 5.01 4.30
C SER A 120 8.04 4.55 3.19
N ASN A 121 6.94 5.28 2.97
CA ASN A 121 5.99 4.94 1.94
C ASN A 121 6.53 5.23 0.52
N VAL A 122 7.14 6.38 0.30
CA VAL A 122 7.75 6.73 -1.00
C VAL A 122 8.81 5.70 -1.41
N SER A 123 9.57 5.18 -0.44
CA SER A 123 10.57 4.12 -0.68
C SER A 123 9.99 2.70 -0.70
N ASN A 124 8.67 2.54 -0.54
CA ASN A 124 8.03 1.24 -0.46
C ASN A 124 7.79 0.65 -1.86
N PRO A 125 8.55 -0.37 -2.29
CA PRO A 125 8.42 -0.92 -3.64
C PRO A 125 7.06 -1.58 -3.89
N LYS A 126 6.40 -2.11 -2.86
CA LYS A 126 5.04 -2.66 -2.97
C LYS A 126 4.06 -1.59 -3.43
N VAL A 127 4.17 -0.38 -2.87
CA VAL A 127 3.30 0.75 -3.20
C VAL A 127 3.61 1.29 -4.60
N ALA A 128 4.90 1.50 -4.89
CA ALA A 128 5.33 1.98 -6.21
C ALA A 128 4.78 1.09 -7.33
N LEU A 129 4.91 -0.22 -7.19
CA LEU A 129 4.44 -1.16 -8.20
C LEU A 129 2.91 -1.28 -8.26
N PHE A 130 2.21 -1.12 -7.14
CA PHE A 130 0.76 -0.99 -7.17
C PHE A 130 0.32 0.21 -8.01
N TYR A 131 0.94 1.37 -7.81
CA TYR A 131 0.63 2.56 -8.57
C TYR A 131 0.98 2.43 -10.06
N LEU A 132 2.12 1.85 -10.37
CA LEU A 132 2.60 1.73 -11.75
C LEU A 132 1.87 0.66 -12.55
N ALA A 133 1.64 -0.51 -11.96
CA ALA A 133 1.14 -1.67 -12.68
C ALA A 133 -0.37 -1.90 -12.50
N PHE A 134 -0.93 -1.56 -11.33
CA PHE A 134 -2.29 -1.93 -10.99
C PHE A 134 -3.28 -0.78 -11.07
N LEU A 135 -2.91 0.42 -10.62
CA LEU A 135 -3.80 1.58 -10.64
C LEU A 135 -4.37 1.89 -12.03
N PRO A 136 -3.58 1.85 -13.12
CA PRO A 136 -4.08 2.17 -14.46
C PRO A 136 -5.17 1.22 -14.98
N GLN A 137 -5.28 0.02 -14.42
CA GLN A 137 -6.26 -0.97 -14.87
C GLN A 137 -7.70 -0.62 -14.49
N PHE A 138 -7.86 0.28 -13.52
CA PHE A 138 -9.17 0.81 -13.14
C PHE A 138 -9.58 2.03 -13.96
N VAL A 139 -8.71 2.50 -14.85
CA VAL A 139 -9.01 3.60 -15.77
C VAL A 139 -9.59 3.02 -17.06
N PRO A 140 -10.82 3.38 -17.44
CA PRO A 140 -11.45 2.86 -18.66
C PRO A 140 -10.65 3.23 -19.92
N VAL A 141 -10.57 2.30 -20.86
CA VAL A 141 -9.99 2.57 -22.18
C VAL A 141 -10.83 3.63 -22.90
N GLY A 142 -10.17 4.60 -23.53
CA GLY A 142 -10.86 5.68 -24.26
C GLY A 142 -11.46 6.78 -23.37
N THR A 143 -11.15 6.82 -22.07
CA THR A 143 -11.58 7.96 -21.23
C THR A 143 -10.96 9.27 -21.70
N ALA A 144 -11.76 10.35 -21.72
CA ALA A 144 -11.30 11.68 -22.13
C ALA A 144 -10.23 12.28 -21.20
N HIS A 145 -10.22 11.86 -19.92
CA HIS A 145 -9.35 12.45 -18.90
C HIS A 145 -8.62 11.36 -18.08
N PRO A 146 -7.67 10.61 -18.68
CA PRO A 146 -6.98 9.52 -18.00
C PRO A 146 -6.16 9.99 -16.80
N MET A 147 -5.51 11.15 -16.91
CA MET A 147 -4.73 11.74 -15.81
C MET A 147 -5.60 12.08 -14.59
N LEU A 148 -6.78 12.68 -14.83
CA LEU A 148 -7.71 13.00 -13.75
C LEU A 148 -8.23 11.72 -13.09
N SER A 149 -8.51 10.69 -13.87
CA SER A 149 -8.94 9.37 -13.35
C SER A 149 -7.86 8.75 -12.48
N LEU A 150 -6.60 8.75 -12.91
CA LEU A 150 -5.45 8.26 -12.12
C LEU A 150 -5.28 9.06 -10.83
N PHE A 151 -5.38 10.38 -10.90
CA PHE A 151 -5.28 11.24 -9.73
C PHE A 151 -6.37 10.94 -8.70
N VAL A 152 -7.63 10.84 -9.15
CA VAL A 152 -8.78 10.57 -8.28
C VAL A 152 -8.66 9.18 -7.62
N LEU A 153 -8.29 8.17 -8.38
CA LEU A 153 -8.05 6.82 -7.85
C LEU A 153 -6.91 6.82 -6.83
N GLY A 154 -5.78 7.45 -7.15
CA GLY A 154 -4.62 7.54 -6.27
C GLY A 154 -4.90 8.31 -4.98
N ALA A 155 -5.60 9.45 -5.07
CA ALA A 155 -6.03 10.22 -3.91
C ALA A 155 -7.03 9.44 -3.04
N THR A 156 -7.95 8.70 -3.66
CA THR A 156 -8.87 7.80 -2.95
C THR A 156 -8.11 6.71 -2.22
N PHE A 157 -7.11 6.09 -2.85
CA PHE A 157 -6.27 5.09 -2.21
C PHE A 157 -5.51 5.67 -1.00
N ALA A 158 -5.00 6.90 -1.10
CA ALA A 158 -4.34 7.58 0.01
C ALA A 158 -5.31 7.84 1.17
N GLY A 159 -6.54 8.29 0.88
CA GLY A 159 -7.60 8.48 1.86
C GLY A 159 -8.00 7.17 2.55
N LEU A 160 -8.25 6.11 1.77
CA LEU A 160 -8.55 4.77 2.31
C LEU A 160 -7.40 4.25 3.19
N THR A 161 -6.15 4.51 2.82
CA THR A 161 -5.00 4.12 3.61
C THR A 161 -5.00 4.79 4.98
N PHE A 162 -5.31 6.09 5.06
CA PHE A 162 -5.44 6.77 6.34
C PHE A 162 -6.61 6.22 7.17
N LEU A 163 -7.75 5.98 6.52
CA LEU A 163 -8.95 5.42 7.17
C LEU A 163 -8.72 4.01 7.73
N VAL A 164 -7.80 3.23 7.16
CA VAL A 164 -7.44 1.90 7.68
C VAL A 164 -6.31 2.00 8.73
N LYS A 165 -5.26 2.76 8.45
CA LYS A 165 -4.09 2.85 9.35
C LYS A 165 -4.33 3.73 10.57
N GLY A 166 -5.25 4.67 10.52
CA GLY A 166 -5.70 5.44 11.67
C GLY A 166 -6.24 4.53 12.80
N PRO A 167 -7.27 3.73 12.55
CA PRO A 167 -7.72 2.70 13.50
C PRO A 167 -6.62 1.74 13.95
N VAL A 168 -5.71 1.31 13.05
CA VAL A 168 -4.56 0.48 13.46
C VAL A 168 -3.70 1.20 14.49
N ALA A 169 -3.46 2.52 14.34
CA ALA A 169 -2.76 3.30 15.35
C ALA A 169 -3.55 3.44 16.66
N LEU A 170 -4.87 3.59 16.60
CA LEU A 170 -5.71 3.66 17.81
C LEU A 170 -5.69 2.35 18.61
N PHE A 171 -5.73 1.22 17.92
CA PHE A 171 -5.83 -0.11 18.52
C PHE A 171 -4.51 -0.90 18.52
N ALA A 172 -3.38 -0.27 18.21
CA ALA A 172 -2.09 -0.95 18.08
C ALA A 172 -1.68 -1.72 19.33
N GLY A 173 -1.98 -1.22 20.51
CA GLY A 173 -1.74 -1.92 21.78
C GLY A 173 -2.50 -3.24 21.89
N LEU A 174 -3.81 -3.21 21.59
CA LEU A 174 -4.66 -4.40 21.59
C LEU A 174 -4.24 -5.39 20.51
N LEU A 175 -3.98 -4.88 19.30
CA LEU A 175 -3.55 -5.70 18.16
C LEU A 175 -2.20 -6.37 18.45
N SER A 176 -1.23 -5.63 18.97
CA SER A 176 0.08 -6.16 19.35
C SER A 176 -0.04 -7.22 20.46
N ALA A 177 -0.85 -6.97 21.49
CA ALA A 177 -1.11 -7.95 22.55
C ALA A 177 -1.76 -9.23 22.00
N SER A 178 -2.72 -9.09 21.10
CA SER A 178 -3.39 -10.23 20.45
C SER A 178 -2.42 -11.06 19.60
N ILE A 179 -1.56 -10.40 18.83
CA ILE A 179 -0.54 -11.08 18.02
C ILE A 179 0.49 -11.80 18.91
N ARG A 180 0.94 -11.16 19.99
CA ARG A 180 1.87 -11.79 20.95
C ARG A 180 1.26 -13.02 21.63
N ARG A 181 -0.03 -12.96 21.98
CA ARG A 181 -0.75 -14.12 22.58
C ARG A 181 -0.97 -15.24 21.58
N ASN A 182 -1.17 -14.92 20.32
CA ASN A 182 -1.44 -15.88 19.26
C ASN A 182 -0.70 -15.53 17.98
N PRO A 183 0.57 -15.95 17.82
CA PRO A 183 1.37 -15.69 16.62
C PRO A 183 0.73 -16.20 15.30
N ARG A 184 -0.19 -17.18 15.42
CA ARG A 184 -0.92 -17.72 14.26
C ARG A 184 -1.80 -16.67 13.58
N ILE A 185 -2.20 -15.61 14.29
CA ILE A 185 -2.96 -14.50 13.71
C ILE A 185 -2.15 -13.87 12.58
N LEU A 186 -0.90 -13.51 12.84
CA LEU A 186 -0.02 -12.90 11.86
C LEU A 186 0.28 -13.85 10.69
N THR A 187 0.56 -15.12 10.98
CA THR A 187 0.75 -16.13 9.95
C THR A 187 -0.49 -16.27 9.04
N ARG A 188 -1.69 -16.27 9.62
CA ARG A 188 -2.95 -16.28 8.84
C ARG A 188 -3.09 -15.02 7.98
N MET A 189 -2.84 -13.84 8.55
CA MET A 189 -2.85 -12.57 7.80
C MET A 189 -1.87 -12.62 6.62
N HIS A 190 -0.64 -13.08 6.83
CA HIS A 190 0.35 -13.24 5.77
C HIS A 190 -0.11 -14.23 4.70
N ARG A 191 -0.68 -15.38 5.09
CA ARG A 191 -1.18 -16.37 4.12
C ARG A 191 -2.34 -15.83 3.29
N VAL A 192 -3.34 -15.22 3.92
CA VAL A 192 -4.48 -14.60 3.20
C VAL A 192 -3.96 -13.53 2.25
N SER A 193 -3.10 -12.63 2.74
CA SER A 193 -2.50 -11.59 1.91
C SER A 193 -1.66 -12.16 0.77
N GLY A 194 -0.90 -13.23 1.03
CA GLY A 194 -0.11 -13.92 0.01
C GLY A 194 -0.98 -14.50 -1.11
N VAL A 195 -2.08 -15.19 -0.76
CA VAL A 195 -3.04 -15.73 -1.73
C VAL A 195 -3.67 -14.60 -2.55
N VAL A 196 -4.07 -13.51 -1.90
CA VAL A 196 -4.65 -12.35 -2.58
C VAL A 196 -3.65 -11.73 -3.56
N LEU A 197 -2.40 -11.50 -3.14
CA LEU A 197 -1.38 -10.93 -4.02
C LEU A 197 -1.06 -11.85 -5.20
N LEU A 198 -1.02 -13.18 -4.99
CA LEU A 198 -0.89 -14.14 -6.08
C LEU A 198 -2.05 -14.05 -7.06
N GLY A 199 -3.30 -14.03 -6.56
CA GLY A 199 -4.49 -13.87 -7.39
C GLY A 199 -4.46 -12.58 -8.22
N LEU A 200 -4.05 -11.46 -7.59
CA LEU A 200 -3.91 -10.17 -8.27
C LEU A 200 -2.79 -10.20 -9.31
N GLY A 201 -1.65 -10.82 -9.00
CA GLY A 201 -0.53 -10.97 -9.93
C GLY A 201 -0.91 -11.82 -11.15
N VAL A 202 -1.61 -12.94 -10.96
CA VAL A 202 -2.13 -13.77 -12.04
C VAL A 202 -3.17 -13.00 -12.88
N LYS A 203 -4.13 -12.34 -12.21
CA LYS A 203 -5.12 -11.51 -12.91
C LYS A 203 -4.42 -10.47 -13.79
N LEU A 204 -3.45 -9.73 -13.22
CA LEU A 204 -2.68 -8.72 -13.93
C LEU A 204 -1.93 -9.29 -15.14
N ALA A 205 -1.34 -10.49 -15.01
CA ALA A 205 -0.63 -11.16 -16.11
C ALA A 205 -1.55 -11.58 -17.26
N LEU A 206 -2.78 -12.03 -16.93
CA LEU A 206 -3.74 -12.55 -17.90
C LEU A 206 -4.61 -11.46 -18.55
N GLU A 207 -4.71 -10.29 -17.96
CA GLU A 207 -5.52 -9.19 -18.46
C GLU A 207 -4.95 -8.68 -19.81
N ARG A 208 -5.71 -8.89 -20.87
CA ARG A 208 -5.41 -8.34 -22.22
C ARG A 208 -6.10 -6.96 -22.32
N ARG A 209 -5.35 -5.95 -22.64
CA ARG A 209 -5.90 -4.68 -23.11
C ARG A 209 -6.08 -4.71 -24.61
#